data_e2e1278ff377f5849f0ad91670a903ff
#
_entry.id   e2e1278ff377f5849f0ad91670a903ff
#
_cell.length_a   1.000
_cell.length_b   1.000
_cell.length_c   1.000
_cell.angle_alpha   90.00
_cell.angle_beta   90.00
_cell.angle_gamma   90.00
#
_symmetry.space_group_name_H-M   'P 1'
#
loop_
_entity.id
_entity.type
_entity.pdbx_description
1 polymer ?
#
loop_
_entity_poly.entity_id
_entity_poly.type
_entity_poly.pdbx_seq_one_letter_code
_entity_poly.pdbx_strand_id
1 'polypeptide(L)'
;MKETDRIAAMATELRKLGATVEEGADYIRVTPPAQSADWKAASIHTYDDHRVAMCFSLAAFNPARLPVRIEDPKCVAKTFPDYFEALFSVAQVETSHIPVICIDGPTASGKGTVAAAVAQRLGYRFLDSGAMYRITALAALRAGFAIDADHEARIATLAQTLPVRFEGGKVWLGSDDVTEAIRTEEAGMNASRVSALPAVRTALVDLQHSFQRLPGLVADGRDMGTVIFPEAPLKVYLTASAACRAERRYKQLISKGFSASIEDLRADLEARDARDSSRSVAPLKPAQDALVLDNSDLTIEQ
;
A
#
# COMPACT_ATOMS: atom_id res chain seq x y z
N MET A 1 37.44 -3.77 13.04
CA MET A 1 36.40 -4.79 12.80
C MET A 1 36.37 -5.02 11.30
N LYS A 2 36.66 -6.21 10.78
CA LYS A 2 36.61 -6.49 9.36
C LYS A 2 35.13 -6.37 8.96
N GLU A 3 34.81 -5.41 8.09
CA GLU A 3 33.57 -5.46 7.31
C GLU A 3 33.56 -6.79 6.55
N THR A 4 32.39 -7.26 6.19
CA THR A 4 32.09 -8.49 5.44
C THR A 4 33.19 -8.89 4.46
N ASP A 5 33.47 -10.18 4.33
CA ASP A 5 34.26 -10.70 3.20
C ASP A 5 33.48 -10.44 1.90
N ARG A 6 33.86 -9.35 1.23
CA ARG A 6 33.12 -8.87 0.05
C ARG A 6 33.22 -9.80 -1.14
N ILE A 7 34.34 -10.54 -1.30
CA ILE A 7 34.49 -11.48 -2.40
C ILE A 7 33.47 -12.60 -2.22
N ALA A 8 33.43 -13.22 -1.04
CA ALA A 8 32.49 -14.29 -0.75
C ALA A 8 31.02 -13.82 -0.79
N ALA A 9 30.72 -12.62 -0.25
CA ALA A 9 29.37 -12.05 -0.30
C ALA A 9 28.91 -11.79 -1.75
N MET A 10 29.74 -11.13 -2.56
CA MET A 10 29.43 -10.86 -3.97
C MET A 10 29.27 -12.14 -4.76
N ALA A 11 30.15 -13.14 -4.56
CA ALA A 11 30.06 -14.41 -5.26
C ALA A 11 28.76 -15.17 -4.92
N THR A 12 28.42 -15.20 -3.64
CA THR A 12 27.17 -15.85 -3.16
C THR A 12 25.94 -15.21 -3.78
N GLU A 13 25.83 -13.89 -3.76
CA GLU A 13 24.65 -13.19 -4.24
C GLU A 13 24.55 -13.19 -5.77
N LEU A 14 25.68 -13.10 -6.50
CA LEU A 14 25.69 -13.20 -7.97
C LEU A 14 25.24 -14.58 -8.47
N ARG A 15 25.59 -15.66 -7.76
CA ARG A 15 25.11 -17.02 -8.10
C ARG A 15 23.59 -17.15 -7.99
N LYS A 16 22.95 -16.43 -7.05
CA LYS A 16 21.49 -16.41 -6.95
C LYS A 16 20.81 -15.82 -8.18
N LEU A 17 21.45 -14.87 -8.85
CA LEU A 17 20.97 -14.25 -10.08
C LEU A 17 21.19 -15.11 -11.33
N GLY A 18 21.87 -16.25 -11.22
CA GLY A 18 22.18 -17.18 -12.32
C GLY A 18 23.58 -17.01 -12.89
N ALA A 19 24.41 -16.13 -12.36
CA ALA A 19 25.81 -15.99 -12.82
C ALA A 19 26.67 -17.18 -12.40
N THR A 20 27.65 -17.54 -13.24
CA THR A 20 28.74 -18.43 -12.86
C THR A 20 29.85 -17.62 -12.26
N VAL A 21 30.29 -17.98 -11.05
CA VAL A 21 31.28 -17.21 -10.29
C VAL A 21 32.39 -18.11 -9.79
N GLU A 22 33.62 -17.77 -10.16
CA GLU A 22 34.86 -18.28 -9.58
C GLU A 22 35.43 -17.25 -8.62
N GLU A 23 35.82 -17.68 -7.43
CA GLU A 23 36.39 -16.78 -6.40
C GLU A 23 37.69 -17.34 -5.87
N GLY A 24 38.59 -16.45 -5.47
CA GLY A 24 39.86 -16.75 -4.83
C GLY A 24 40.13 -15.78 -3.69
N ALA A 25 41.35 -15.83 -3.14
CA ALA A 25 41.72 -15.02 -1.99
C ALA A 25 41.67 -13.50 -2.29
N ASP A 26 41.92 -13.09 -3.53
CA ASP A 26 42.07 -11.71 -3.96
C ASP A 26 41.40 -11.39 -5.31
N TYR A 27 40.62 -12.33 -5.86
CA TYR A 27 39.92 -12.16 -7.14
C TYR A 27 38.51 -12.74 -7.13
N ILE A 28 37.69 -12.20 -8.00
CA ILE A 28 36.39 -12.73 -8.41
C ILE A 28 36.31 -12.69 -9.93
N ARG A 29 35.94 -13.82 -10.58
CA ARG A 29 35.62 -13.89 -12.00
C ARG A 29 34.15 -14.19 -12.18
N VAL A 30 33.43 -13.30 -12.86
CA VAL A 30 31.99 -13.39 -13.06
C VAL A 30 31.70 -13.63 -14.53
N THR A 31 30.98 -14.71 -14.84
CA THR A 31 30.38 -14.95 -16.15
C THR A 31 28.89 -14.75 -16.03
N PRO A 32 28.33 -13.70 -16.66
CA PRO A 32 26.91 -13.43 -16.59
C PRO A 32 26.09 -14.53 -17.26
N PRO A 33 24.77 -14.64 -16.96
CA PRO A 33 23.88 -15.53 -17.71
C PRO A 33 23.92 -15.23 -19.18
N ALA A 34 24.07 -16.28 -20.02
CA ALA A 34 24.27 -16.13 -21.49
C ALA A 34 22.98 -15.68 -22.19
N GLN A 35 21.82 -16.07 -21.67
CA GLN A 35 20.51 -15.76 -22.23
C GLN A 35 19.58 -15.21 -21.16
N SER A 36 18.52 -14.48 -21.55
CA SER A 36 17.53 -13.97 -20.63
C SER A 36 16.89 -15.06 -19.78
N ALA A 37 16.69 -16.26 -20.35
CA ALA A 37 16.11 -17.41 -19.65
C ALA A 37 16.98 -17.96 -18.50
N ASP A 38 18.29 -17.66 -18.51
CA ASP A 38 19.23 -18.15 -17.50
C ASP A 38 19.24 -17.25 -16.24
N TRP A 39 18.70 -16.06 -16.34
CA TRP A 39 18.53 -15.18 -15.18
C TRP A 39 17.54 -15.75 -14.19
N LYS A 40 17.73 -15.46 -12.92
CA LYS A 40 16.88 -15.92 -11.82
C LYS A 40 16.42 -14.75 -10.96
N ALA A 41 15.15 -14.80 -10.54
CA ALA A 41 14.68 -13.93 -9.47
C ALA A 41 15.43 -14.26 -8.18
N ALA A 42 15.82 -13.23 -7.42
CA ALA A 42 16.65 -13.44 -6.24
C ALA A 42 16.28 -12.49 -5.09
N SER A 43 16.44 -13.01 -3.88
CA SER A 43 16.49 -12.21 -2.64
C SER A 43 17.94 -12.08 -2.20
N ILE A 44 18.42 -10.85 -2.16
CA ILE A 44 19.81 -10.49 -1.91
C ILE A 44 20.00 -10.18 -0.44
N HIS A 45 20.82 -10.98 0.22
CA HIS A 45 21.25 -10.69 1.57
C HIS A 45 22.36 -9.61 1.55
N THR A 46 22.18 -8.55 2.32
CA THR A 46 23.08 -7.38 2.25
C THR A 46 24.30 -7.47 3.16
N TYR A 47 24.32 -8.40 4.09
CA TYR A 47 25.40 -8.54 5.10
C TYR A 47 25.60 -7.24 5.91
N ASP A 48 24.59 -6.42 6.06
CA ASP A 48 24.64 -5.07 6.62
C ASP A 48 25.70 -4.16 5.90
N ASP A 49 26.03 -4.47 4.64
CA ASP A 49 26.93 -3.70 3.79
C ASP A 49 26.13 -2.92 2.74
N HIS A 50 26.14 -1.59 2.88
CA HIS A 50 25.46 -0.67 1.97
C HIS A 50 25.94 -0.82 0.52
N ARG A 51 27.21 -1.21 0.27
CA ARG A 51 27.75 -1.41 -1.07
C ARG A 51 27.11 -2.62 -1.74
N VAL A 52 26.92 -3.72 -0.99
CA VAL A 52 26.20 -4.90 -1.49
C VAL A 52 24.77 -4.53 -1.86
N ALA A 53 24.05 -3.81 -0.97
CA ALA A 53 22.69 -3.35 -1.25
C ALA A 53 22.61 -2.49 -2.52
N MET A 54 23.50 -1.50 -2.63
CA MET A 54 23.52 -0.56 -3.76
C MET A 54 23.92 -1.25 -5.09
N CYS A 55 24.96 -2.10 -5.09
CA CYS A 55 25.39 -2.79 -6.29
C CYS A 55 24.32 -3.76 -6.80
N PHE A 56 23.74 -4.56 -5.91
CA PHE A 56 22.74 -5.56 -6.34
C PHE A 56 21.39 -4.96 -6.67
N SER A 57 21.04 -3.75 -6.22
CA SER A 57 19.83 -3.06 -6.66
C SER A 57 19.84 -2.81 -8.18
N LEU A 58 21.02 -2.65 -8.79
CA LEU A 58 21.16 -2.50 -10.25
C LEU A 58 20.82 -3.76 -11.01
N ALA A 59 20.85 -4.94 -10.39
CA ALA A 59 20.41 -6.18 -11.00
C ALA A 59 18.90 -6.22 -11.29
N ALA A 60 18.11 -5.28 -10.74
CA ALA A 60 16.71 -5.08 -11.13
C ALA A 60 16.53 -4.70 -12.61
N PHE A 61 17.56 -4.15 -13.25
CA PHE A 61 17.56 -3.84 -14.70
C PHE A 61 17.96 -5.03 -15.58
N ASN A 62 17.79 -6.26 -15.09
CA ASN A 62 18.11 -7.47 -15.85
C ASN A 62 17.22 -7.64 -17.08
N PRO A 63 17.76 -8.25 -18.19
CA PRO A 63 17.02 -8.38 -19.45
C PRO A 63 15.81 -9.32 -19.37
N ALA A 64 15.76 -10.20 -18.36
CA ALA A 64 14.63 -11.09 -18.11
C ALA A 64 13.47 -10.42 -17.35
N ARG A 65 13.64 -9.17 -16.91
CA ARG A 65 12.66 -8.41 -16.11
C ARG A 65 12.23 -9.13 -14.83
N LEU A 66 13.11 -9.95 -14.26
CA LEU A 66 12.85 -10.69 -13.05
C LEU A 66 13.05 -9.80 -11.81
N PRO A 67 12.22 -9.99 -10.77
CA PRO A 67 12.33 -9.20 -9.55
C PRO A 67 13.61 -9.52 -8.78
N VAL A 68 14.25 -8.47 -8.26
CA VAL A 68 15.38 -8.56 -7.32
C VAL A 68 14.99 -7.87 -6.03
N ARG A 69 14.99 -8.62 -4.95
CA ARG A 69 14.68 -8.11 -3.62
C ARG A 69 15.96 -7.84 -2.85
N ILE A 70 16.07 -6.66 -2.24
CA ILE A 70 17.11 -6.34 -1.26
C ILE A 70 16.54 -6.57 0.15
N GLU A 71 17.09 -7.49 0.93
CA GLU A 71 16.52 -7.91 2.22
C GLU A 71 16.59 -6.82 3.31
N ASP A 72 17.68 -6.09 3.39
CA ASP A 72 17.85 -4.97 4.30
C ASP A 72 18.27 -3.70 3.55
N PRO A 73 17.32 -2.99 2.91
CA PRO A 73 17.64 -1.75 2.20
C PRO A 73 18.08 -0.60 3.12
N LYS A 74 17.77 -0.67 4.42
CA LYS A 74 18.11 0.40 5.38
C LYS A 74 19.61 0.52 5.64
N CYS A 75 20.40 -0.51 5.36
CA CYS A 75 21.85 -0.48 5.54
C CYS A 75 22.53 0.64 4.71
N VAL A 76 21.88 1.14 3.62
CA VAL A 76 22.40 2.27 2.81
C VAL A 76 22.42 3.58 3.58
N ALA A 77 21.66 3.70 4.69
CA ALA A 77 21.62 4.92 5.51
C ALA A 77 22.99 5.32 6.08
N LYS A 78 23.95 4.38 6.13
CA LYS A 78 25.33 4.64 6.56
C LYS A 78 26.07 5.66 5.67
N THR A 79 25.71 5.73 4.39
CA THR A 79 26.42 6.57 3.40
C THR A 79 25.50 7.36 2.47
N PHE A 80 24.35 6.82 2.11
CA PHE A 80 23.37 7.47 1.24
C PHE A 80 21.97 7.12 1.69
N PRO A 81 21.41 7.80 2.71
CA PRO A 81 20.10 7.48 3.30
C PRO A 81 18.96 7.39 2.27
N ASP A 82 18.96 8.29 1.28
CA ASP A 82 17.91 8.41 0.26
C ASP A 82 18.25 7.65 -1.05
N TYR A 83 19.18 6.69 -1.00
CA TYR A 83 19.65 5.98 -2.20
C TYR A 83 18.52 5.37 -3.02
N PHE A 84 17.59 4.64 -2.38
CA PHE A 84 16.51 3.97 -3.11
C PHE A 84 15.50 4.97 -3.68
N GLU A 85 15.23 6.08 -3.00
CA GLU A 85 14.39 7.16 -3.54
C GLU A 85 15.05 7.79 -4.77
N ALA A 86 16.37 8.06 -4.70
CA ALA A 86 17.13 8.58 -5.83
C ALA A 86 17.15 7.58 -7.00
N LEU A 87 17.39 6.28 -6.73
CA LEU A 87 17.33 5.23 -7.75
C LEU A 87 15.96 5.18 -8.43
N PHE A 88 14.87 5.18 -7.66
CA PHE A 88 13.50 5.12 -8.20
C PHE A 88 13.11 6.39 -8.95
N SER A 89 13.70 7.55 -8.61
CA SER A 89 13.42 8.80 -9.32
C SER A 89 14.00 8.86 -10.74
N VAL A 90 15.08 8.08 -10.99
CA VAL A 90 15.73 8.02 -12.31
C VAL A 90 15.39 6.75 -13.09
N ALA A 91 14.87 5.72 -12.41
CA ALA A 91 14.46 4.48 -13.06
C ALA A 91 13.19 4.72 -13.89
N GLN A 92 13.25 4.36 -15.17
CA GLN A 92 12.09 4.38 -16.06
C GLN A 92 11.47 2.98 -16.12
N VAL A 93 10.19 2.90 -15.80
CA VAL A 93 9.40 1.67 -15.85
C VAL A 93 7.99 2.01 -16.32
N GLU A 94 7.41 1.14 -17.14
CA GLU A 94 6.00 1.26 -17.49
C GLU A 94 5.14 0.99 -16.24
N THR A 95 4.14 1.83 -16.00
CA THR A 95 3.26 1.74 -14.81
C THR A 95 2.66 0.34 -14.65
N SER A 96 2.31 -0.33 -15.76
CA SER A 96 1.79 -1.71 -15.79
C SER A 96 2.75 -2.75 -15.20
N HIS A 97 4.04 -2.46 -15.15
CA HIS A 97 5.06 -3.35 -14.56
C HIS A 97 5.33 -3.06 -13.08
N ILE A 98 4.74 -2.00 -12.52
CA ILE A 98 4.86 -1.71 -11.09
C ILE A 98 3.84 -2.58 -10.33
N PRO A 99 4.27 -3.51 -9.47
CA PRO A 99 3.37 -4.44 -8.82
C PRO A 99 2.42 -3.72 -7.85
N VAL A 100 1.15 -4.14 -7.87
CA VAL A 100 0.12 -3.67 -6.95
C VAL A 100 -0.43 -4.86 -6.17
N ILE A 101 -0.55 -4.70 -4.86
CA ILE A 101 -1.26 -5.62 -3.98
C ILE A 101 -2.52 -4.92 -3.51
N CYS A 102 -3.69 -5.44 -3.87
CA CYS A 102 -4.97 -4.91 -3.41
C CYS A 102 -5.44 -5.66 -2.15
N ILE A 103 -5.82 -4.91 -1.11
CA ILE A 103 -6.43 -5.47 0.09
C ILE A 103 -7.77 -4.77 0.29
N ASP A 104 -8.83 -5.44 -0.16
CA ASP A 104 -10.20 -4.96 -0.05
C ASP A 104 -10.94 -5.64 1.11
N GLY A 105 -12.06 -5.08 1.51
CA GLY A 105 -12.89 -5.67 2.55
C GLY A 105 -13.72 -4.65 3.34
N PRO A 106 -14.62 -5.12 4.22
CA PRO A 106 -15.52 -4.26 4.98
C PRO A 106 -14.77 -3.39 6.01
N THR A 107 -15.49 -2.43 6.57
CA THR A 107 -14.96 -1.56 7.62
C THR A 107 -14.59 -2.37 8.86
N ALA A 108 -13.51 -1.98 9.55
CA ALA A 108 -13.01 -2.61 10.78
C ALA A 108 -12.58 -4.09 10.63
N SER A 109 -12.36 -4.61 9.42
CA SER A 109 -11.82 -5.96 9.20
C SER A 109 -10.33 -6.08 9.54
N GLY A 110 -9.63 -4.98 9.86
CA GLY A 110 -8.18 -4.98 10.13
C GLY A 110 -7.31 -4.76 8.89
N LYS A 111 -7.93 -4.63 7.68
CA LYS A 111 -7.20 -4.53 6.42
C LYS A 111 -6.16 -3.40 6.36
N GLY A 112 -6.47 -2.20 6.90
CA GLY A 112 -5.52 -1.09 6.92
C GLY A 112 -4.25 -1.39 7.72
N THR A 113 -4.38 -2.11 8.84
CA THR A 113 -3.24 -2.54 9.66
C THR A 113 -2.39 -3.56 8.91
N VAL A 114 -3.04 -4.57 8.31
CA VAL A 114 -2.36 -5.61 7.51
C VAL A 114 -1.70 -4.97 6.28
N ALA A 115 -2.42 -4.12 5.55
CA ALA A 115 -1.89 -3.46 4.35
C ALA A 115 -0.67 -2.59 4.66
N ALA A 116 -0.71 -1.81 5.74
CA ALA A 116 0.43 -1.00 6.17
C ALA A 116 1.63 -1.87 6.58
N ALA A 117 1.40 -2.98 7.30
CA ALA A 117 2.45 -3.91 7.70
C ALA A 117 3.08 -4.61 6.48
N VAL A 118 2.26 -5.03 5.50
CA VAL A 118 2.74 -5.61 4.23
C VAL A 118 3.55 -4.59 3.44
N ALA A 119 3.05 -3.36 3.30
CA ALA A 119 3.77 -2.29 2.60
C ALA A 119 5.13 -2.02 3.25
N GLN A 120 5.18 -1.93 4.58
CA GLN A 120 6.41 -1.73 5.32
C GLN A 120 7.40 -2.90 5.13
N ARG A 121 6.90 -4.15 5.20
CA ARG A 121 7.74 -5.34 5.06
C ARG A 121 8.32 -5.50 3.66
N LEU A 122 7.56 -5.11 2.62
CA LEU A 122 7.99 -5.15 1.23
C LEU A 122 8.76 -3.89 0.80
N GLY A 123 8.72 -2.81 1.58
CA GLY A 123 9.21 -1.49 1.18
C GLY A 123 8.35 -0.84 0.10
N TYR A 124 7.11 -1.25 -0.06
CA TYR A 124 6.17 -0.71 -1.05
C TYR A 124 5.52 0.58 -0.57
N ARG A 125 5.02 1.37 -1.53
CA ARG A 125 4.15 2.51 -1.23
C ARG A 125 2.83 2.01 -0.64
N PHE A 126 2.18 2.86 0.14
CA PHE A 126 0.91 2.53 0.77
C PHE A 126 -0.15 3.54 0.36
N LEU A 127 -1.30 3.04 -0.07
CA LEU A 127 -2.50 3.83 -0.37
C LEU A 127 -3.62 3.43 0.58
N ASP A 128 -4.02 4.33 1.49
CA ASP A 128 -5.30 4.28 2.21
C ASP A 128 -6.35 5.03 1.37
N SER A 129 -7.09 4.32 0.53
CA SER A 129 -8.14 4.94 -0.30
C SER A 129 -9.26 5.52 0.57
N GLY A 130 -9.53 4.92 1.72
CA GLY A 130 -10.50 5.45 2.68
C GLY A 130 -10.11 6.82 3.21
N ALA A 131 -8.82 7.09 3.41
CA ALA A 131 -8.32 8.41 3.78
C ALA A 131 -8.61 9.45 2.69
N MET A 132 -8.49 9.10 1.41
CA MET A 132 -8.81 10.00 0.29
C MET A 132 -10.26 10.49 0.36
N TYR A 133 -11.21 9.59 0.58
CA TYR A 133 -12.62 9.97 0.72
C TYR A 133 -12.90 10.78 1.99
N ARG A 134 -12.20 10.50 3.09
CA ARG A 134 -12.31 11.29 4.34
C ARG A 134 -11.78 12.71 4.16
N ILE A 135 -10.67 12.87 3.46
CA ILE A 135 -10.08 14.18 3.15
C ILE A 135 -10.99 14.95 2.20
N THR A 136 -11.54 14.30 1.18
CA THR A 136 -12.49 14.91 0.25
C THR A 136 -13.74 15.41 0.99
N ALA A 137 -14.30 14.59 1.90
CA ALA A 137 -15.44 14.98 2.70
C ALA A 137 -15.12 16.17 3.62
N LEU A 138 -13.97 16.16 4.29
CA LEU A 138 -13.51 17.25 5.13
C LEU A 138 -13.34 18.55 4.33
N ALA A 139 -12.73 18.47 3.16
CA ALA A 139 -12.53 19.62 2.29
C ALA A 139 -13.87 20.18 1.77
N ALA A 140 -14.81 19.31 1.39
CA ALA A 140 -16.16 19.72 0.96
C ALA A 140 -16.91 20.46 2.07
N LEU A 141 -16.90 19.93 3.30
CA LEU A 141 -17.54 20.57 4.46
C LEU A 141 -16.89 21.91 4.82
N ARG A 142 -15.56 22.01 4.74
CA ARG A 142 -14.83 23.27 4.93
C ARG A 142 -15.16 24.33 3.87
N ALA A 143 -15.46 23.87 2.64
CA ALA A 143 -15.92 24.74 1.55
C ALA A 143 -17.42 25.08 1.65
N GLY A 144 -18.14 24.61 2.68
CA GLY A 144 -19.56 24.87 2.89
C GLY A 144 -20.48 24.02 2.00
N PHE A 145 -19.99 22.92 1.42
CA PHE A 145 -20.80 22.02 0.60
C PHE A 145 -21.43 20.92 1.47
N ALA A 146 -22.74 20.70 1.33
CA ALA A 146 -23.38 19.50 1.85
C ALA A 146 -22.93 18.28 1.01
N ILE A 147 -22.86 17.10 1.67
CA ILE A 147 -22.48 15.86 0.98
C ILE A 147 -23.76 15.19 0.46
N ASP A 148 -24.19 15.61 -0.72
CA ASP A 148 -25.40 15.16 -1.40
C ASP A 148 -25.23 15.25 -2.92
N ALA A 149 -26.25 14.82 -3.67
CA ALA A 149 -26.25 14.82 -5.12
C ALA A 149 -26.22 16.24 -5.73
N ASP A 150 -26.80 17.24 -5.05
CA ASP A 150 -26.85 18.62 -5.56
C ASP A 150 -25.47 19.28 -5.58
N HIS A 151 -24.57 18.84 -4.70
CA HIS A 151 -23.21 19.35 -4.61
C HIS A 151 -22.17 18.42 -5.27
N GLU A 152 -22.57 17.27 -5.82
CA GLU A 152 -21.67 16.24 -6.34
C GLU A 152 -20.64 16.81 -7.32
N ALA A 153 -21.07 17.61 -8.33
CA ALA A 153 -20.16 18.18 -9.32
C ALA A 153 -19.11 19.11 -8.71
N ARG A 154 -19.49 19.89 -7.69
CA ARG A 154 -18.58 20.80 -6.98
C ARG A 154 -17.58 20.03 -6.13
N ILE A 155 -18.04 18.97 -5.44
CA ILE A 155 -17.18 18.09 -4.66
C ILE A 155 -16.21 17.33 -5.59
N ALA A 156 -16.65 16.88 -6.75
CA ALA A 156 -15.80 16.22 -7.74
C ALA A 156 -14.70 17.17 -8.25
N THR A 157 -15.04 18.41 -8.59
CA THR A 157 -14.06 19.42 -8.99
C THR A 157 -13.03 19.69 -7.88
N LEU A 158 -13.49 19.78 -6.63
CA LEU A 158 -12.61 19.96 -5.49
C LEU A 158 -11.69 18.74 -5.31
N ALA A 159 -12.21 17.52 -5.48
CA ALA A 159 -11.45 16.27 -5.36
C ALA A 159 -10.29 16.15 -6.36
N GLN A 160 -10.45 16.66 -7.60
CA GLN A 160 -9.41 16.66 -8.63
C GLN A 160 -8.19 17.52 -8.26
N THR A 161 -8.37 18.54 -7.45
CA THR A 161 -7.33 19.53 -7.12
C THR A 161 -6.91 19.53 -5.67
N LEU A 162 -7.27 18.46 -4.93
CA LEU A 162 -6.95 18.35 -3.51
C LEU A 162 -5.43 18.37 -3.27
N PRO A 163 -4.91 19.36 -2.53
CA PRO A 163 -3.48 19.45 -2.21
C PRO A 163 -3.14 18.52 -1.04
N VAL A 164 -3.25 17.20 -1.27
CA VAL A 164 -3.00 16.17 -0.25
C VAL A 164 -1.56 15.72 -0.27
N ARG A 165 -0.95 15.59 0.92
CA ARG A 165 0.35 14.95 1.12
C ARG A 165 0.27 13.94 2.26
N PHE A 166 0.97 12.82 2.09
CA PHE A 166 1.20 11.82 3.12
C PHE A 166 2.68 11.84 3.44
N GLU A 167 3.05 12.33 4.61
CA GLU A 167 4.46 12.54 4.98
C GLU A 167 4.66 12.29 6.48
N GLY A 168 5.67 11.49 6.83
CA GLY A 168 6.02 11.22 8.23
C GLY A 168 4.89 10.58 9.06
N GLY A 169 4.01 9.77 8.43
CA GLY A 169 2.85 9.17 9.08
C GLY A 169 1.68 10.15 9.31
N LYS A 170 1.79 11.37 8.81
CA LYS A 170 0.80 12.42 8.86
C LYS A 170 0.10 12.62 7.52
N VAL A 171 -1.09 13.18 7.58
CA VAL A 171 -1.91 13.54 6.42
C VAL A 171 -2.09 15.06 6.42
N TRP A 172 -1.70 15.68 5.32
CA TRP A 172 -1.76 17.12 5.13
C TRP A 172 -2.77 17.49 4.06
N LEU A 173 -3.59 18.49 4.33
CA LEU A 173 -4.46 19.13 3.35
C LEU A 173 -3.97 20.58 3.19
N GLY A 174 -3.24 20.86 2.11
CA GLY A 174 -2.48 22.10 1.99
C GLY A 174 -1.41 22.21 3.07
N SER A 175 -1.52 23.22 3.94
CA SER A 175 -0.64 23.44 5.09
C SER A 175 -1.15 22.78 6.39
N ASP A 176 -2.38 22.28 6.41
CA ASP A 176 -3.04 21.80 7.64
C ASP A 176 -2.76 20.32 7.88
N ASP A 177 -2.31 19.97 9.08
CA ASP A 177 -2.28 18.58 9.56
C ASP A 177 -3.72 18.15 9.89
N VAL A 178 -4.28 17.27 9.06
CA VAL A 178 -5.65 16.75 9.21
C VAL A 178 -5.68 15.31 9.72
N THR A 179 -4.55 14.78 10.16
CA THR A 179 -4.37 13.37 10.56
C THR A 179 -5.43 12.90 11.55
N GLU A 180 -5.67 13.66 12.62
CA GLU A 180 -6.67 13.28 13.63
C GLU A 180 -8.10 13.60 13.16
N ALA A 181 -8.29 14.70 12.44
CA ALA A 181 -9.61 15.11 11.95
C ALA A 181 -10.24 14.04 11.03
N ILE A 182 -9.45 13.36 10.21
CA ILE A 182 -9.93 12.32 9.29
C ILE A 182 -10.11 10.95 9.97
N ARG A 183 -9.74 10.78 11.23
CA ARG A 183 -9.84 9.50 11.97
C ARG A 183 -11.09 9.37 12.83
N THR A 184 -11.91 10.40 12.88
CA THR A 184 -13.16 10.42 13.66
C THR A 184 -14.23 9.51 13.03
N GLU A 185 -15.23 9.09 13.82
CA GLU A 185 -16.39 8.34 13.30
C GLU A 185 -17.18 9.18 12.30
N GLU A 186 -17.36 10.48 12.58
CA GLU A 186 -18.01 11.41 11.68
C GLU A 186 -17.30 11.49 10.32
N ALA A 187 -15.97 11.61 10.31
CA ALA A 187 -15.20 11.56 9.08
C ALA A 187 -15.40 10.25 8.32
N GLY A 188 -15.53 9.14 9.04
CA GLY A 188 -15.83 7.83 8.47
C GLY A 188 -17.23 7.77 7.84
N MET A 189 -18.25 8.34 8.46
CA MET A 189 -19.61 8.43 7.91
C MET A 189 -19.67 9.35 6.68
N ASN A 190 -19.02 10.50 6.76
CA ASN A 190 -18.95 11.46 5.66
C ASN A 190 -18.18 10.88 4.45
N ALA A 191 -17.11 10.12 4.68
CA ALA A 191 -16.42 9.38 3.62
C ALA A 191 -17.34 8.36 2.93
N SER A 192 -18.17 7.65 3.70
CA SER A 192 -19.15 6.72 3.13
C SER A 192 -20.19 7.43 2.24
N ARG A 193 -20.64 8.63 2.62
CA ARG A 193 -21.56 9.45 1.81
C ARG A 193 -20.88 9.96 0.55
N VAL A 194 -19.70 10.56 0.66
CA VAL A 194 -18.92 11.06 -0.49
C VAL A 194 -18.57 9.94 -1.47
N SER A 195 -18.23 8.77 -0.97
CA SER A 195 -17.88 7.63 -1.82
C SER A 195 -19.07 7.02 -2.58
N ALA A 196 -20.29 7.40 -2.23
CA ALA A 196 -21.51 7.03 -2.99
C ALA A 196 -21.75 7.94 -4.19
N LEU A 197 -21.04 9.07 -4.32
CA LEU A 197 -21.16 10.03 -5.41
C LEU A 197 -20.30 9.60 -6.60
N PRO A 198 -20.88 9.20 -7.76
CA PRO A 198 -20.12 8.64 -8.88
C PRO A 198 -19.08 9.60 -9.47
N ALA A 199 -19.42 10.90 -9.62
CA ALA A 199 -18.48 11.88 -10.16
C ALA A 199 -17.27 12.11 -9.25
N VAL A 200 -17.45 12.04 -7.92
CA VAL A 200 -16.34 12.13 -6.97
C VAL A 200 -15.44 10.92 -7.06
N ARG A 201 -16.00 9.72 -7.23
CA ARG A 201 -15.22 8.51 -7.44
C ARG A 201 -14.34 8.63 -8.68
N THR A 202 -14.94 9.06 -9.81
CA THR A 202 -14.19 9.29 -11.06
C THR A 202 -13.07 10.30 -10.87
N ALA A 203 -13.34 11.41 -10.17
CA ALA A 203 -12.36 12.46 -9.92
C ALA A 203 -11.15 11.98 -9.09
N LEU A 204 -11.31 10.96 -8.24
CA LEU A 204 -10.25 10.42 -7.40
C LEU A 204 -9.45 9.28 -8.06
N VAL A 205 -9.85 8.77 -9.23
CA VAL A 205 -9.15 7.65 -9.89
C VAL A 205 -7.70 8.00 -10.21
N ASP A 206 -7.47 9.12 -10.87
CA ASP A 206 -6.13 9.55 -11.28
C ASP A 206 -5.22 9.77 -10.07
N LEU A 207 -5.76 10.35 -8.99
CA LEU A 207 -5.04 10.53 -7.75
C LEU A 207 -4.64 9.18 -7.13
N GLN A 208 -5.53 8.20 -7.12
CA GLN A 208 -5.24 6.85 -6.63
C GLN A 208 -4.19 6.14 -7.50
N HIS A 209 -4.31 6.23 -8.83
CA HIS A 209 -3.32 5.69 -9.76
C HIS A 209 -1.94 6.33 -9.60
N SER A 210 -1.87 7.61 -9.20
CA SER A 210 -0.60 8.31 -8.98
C SER A 210 0.26 7.72 -7.85
N PHE A 211 -0.32 6.86 -7.00
CA PHE A 211 0.39 6.13 -5.95
C PHE A 211 1.10 4.87 -6.47
N GLN A 212 0.77 4.38 -7.67
CA GLN A 212 1.44 3.26 -8.31
C GLN A 212 2.83 3.68 -8.78
N ARG A 213 3.79 3.62 -7.88
CA ARG A 213 5.19 4.01 -8.08
C ARG A 213 6.13 2.94 -7.55
N LEU A 214 7.34 2.92 -8.08
CA LEU A 214 8.39 2.02 -7.59
C LEU A 214 8.61 2.16 -6.07
N PRO A 215 8.93 1.06 -5.41
CA PRO A 215 9.13 -0.31 -5.93
C PRO A 215 7.84 -1.11 -6.11
N GLY A 216 6.70 -0.61 -5.70
CA GLY A 216 5.38 -1.23 -5.75
C GLY A 216 4.38 -0.53 -4.86
N LEU A 217 3.14 -0.96 -4.90
CA LEU A 217 2.02 -0.40 -4.15
C LEU A 217 1.26 -1.47 -3.37
N VAL A 218 0.89 -1.17 -2.12
CA VAL A 218 -0.16 -1.86 -1.39
C VAL A 218 -1.34 -0.90 -1.25
N ALA A 219 -2.48 -1.26 -1.83
CA ALA A 219 -3.69 -0.43 -1.85
C ALA A 219 -4.77 -1.03 -0.94
N ASP A 220 -5.16 -0.27 0.09
CA ASP A 220 -6.24 -0.60 1.02
C ASP A 220 -7.53 0.10 0.60
N GLY A 221 -8.61 -0.67 0.42
CA GLY A 221 -9.89 -0.09 0.02
C GLY A 221 -11.11 -0.98 0.15
N ARG A 222 -12.01 -0.81 -0.82
CA ARG A 222 -13.26 -1.56 -1.00
C ARG A 222 -13.40 -2.15 -2.41
N ASP A 223 -12.72 -1.51 -3.35
CA ASP A 223 -12.84 -1.73 -4.79
C ASP A 223 -11.48 -1.59 -5.49
N MET A 224 -10.40 -1.73 -4.75
CA MET A 224 -9.04 -1.61 -5.30
C MET A 224 -8.81 -2.67 -6.38
N GLY A 225 -9.13 -3.94 -6.08
CA GLY A 225 -8.94 -5.06 -7.01
C GLY A 225 -10.06 -5.23 -8.03
N THR A 226 -11.21 -4.56 -7.86
CA THR A 226 -12.34 -4.67 -8.81
C THR A 226 -12.45 -3.49 -9.77
N VAL A 227 -12.01 -2.29 -9.37
CA VAL A 227 -12.21 -1.05 -10.14
C VAL A 227 -10.92 -0.26 -10.34
N ILE A 228 -10.15 0.02 -9.27
CA ILE A 228 -9.00 0.93 -9.36
C ILE A 228 -7.79 0.25 -9.99
N PHE A 229 -7.47 -0.97 -9.56
CA PHE A 229 -6.34 -1.77 -10.06
C PHE A 229 -6.80 -3.17 -10.47
N PRO A 230 -7.69 -3.30 -11.47
CA PRO A 230 -8.25 -4.60 -11.86
C PRO A 230 -7.20 -5.59 -12.38
N GLU A 231 -6.06 -5.10 -12.86
CA GLU A 231 -4.92 -5.90 -13.33
C GLU A 231 -3.89 -6.21 -12.24
N ALA A 232 -4.19 -5.87 -10.97
CA ALA A 232 -3.26 -6.15 -9.87
C ALA A 232 -2.96 -7.65 -9.78
N PRO A 233 -1.67 -8.05 -9.69
CA PRO A 233 -1.26 -9.47 -9.68
C PRO A 233 -1.63 -10.19 -8.39
N LEU A 234 -1.94 -9.46 -7.32
CA LEU A 234 -2.40 -10.03 -6.05
C LEU A 234 -3.55 -9.22 -5.49
N LYS A 235 -4.67 -9.88 -5.28
CA LYS A 235 -5.87 -9.31 -4.68
C LYS A 235 -6.29 -10.14 -3.48
N VAL A 236 -6.49 -9.48 -2.35
CA VAL A 236 -6.93 -10.11 -1.10
C VAL A 236 -8.22 -9.42 -0.66
N TYR A 237 -9.24 -10.20 -0.37
CA TYR A 237 -10.45 -9.72 0.27
C TYR A 237 -10.46 -10.16 1.73
N LEU A 238 -10.13 -9.21 2.62
CA LEU A 238 -10.02 -9.46 4.06
C LEU A 238 -11.36 -9.20 4.73
N THR A 239 -11.95 -10.23 5.30
CA THR A 239 -13.24 -10.14 6.00
C THR A 239 -13.16 -10.61 7.45
N ALA A 240 -14.16 -10.25 8.23
CA ALA A 240 -14.44 -10.77 9.56
C ALA A 240 -15.92 -10.59 9.88
N SER A 241 -16.47 -11.39 10.79
CA SER A 241 -17.85 -11.27 11.23
C SER A 241 -18.14 -9.88 11.80
N ALA A 242 -19.37 -9.37 11.64
CA ALA A 242 -19.77 -8.07 12.17
C ALA A 242 -19.58 -8.00 13.69
N ALA A 243 -19.84 -9.09 14.40
CA ALA A 243 -19.61 -9.19 15.85
C ALA A 243 -18.12 -9.00 16.20
N CYS A 244 -17.23 -9.74 15.55
CA CYS A 244 -15.79 -9.62 15.77
C CYS A 244 -15.27 -8.20 15.46
N ARG A 245 -15.75 -7.59 14.38
CA ARG A 245 -15.37 -6.21 14.00
C ARG A 245 -15.87 -5.18 15.01
N ALA A 246 -17.08 -5.35 15.55
CA ALA A 246 -17.64 -4.50 16.58
C ALA A 246 -16.83 -4.60 17.89
N GLU A 247 -16.43 -5.81 18.30
CA GLU A 247 -15.56 -6.00 19.47
C GLU A 247 -14.19 -5.35 19.29
N ARG A 248 -13.55 -5.52 18.12
CA ARG A 248 -12.26 -4.88 17.81
C ARG A 248 -12.38 -3.35 17.91
N ARG A 249 -13.46 -2.79 17.35
CA ARG A 249 -13.73 -1.36 17.39
C ARG A 249 -14.01 -0.87 18.79
N TYR A 250 -14.80 -1.60 19.55
CA TYR A 250 -15.08 -1.31 20.95
C TYR A 250 -13.78 -1.22 21.78
N LYS A 251 -12.94 -2.25 21.71
CA LYS A 251 -11.64 -2.27 22.40
C LYS A 251 -10.76 -1.06 22.00
N GLN A 252 -10.77 -0.68 20.73
CA GLN A 252 -10.01 0.47 20.22
C GLN A 252 -10.56 1.80 20.77
N LEU A 253 -11.88 1.96 20.90
CA LEU A 253 -12.49 3.18 21.45
C LEU A 253 -12.26 3.30 22.94
N ILE A 254 -12.46 2.20 23.69
CA ILE A 254 -12.21 2.17 25.14
C ILE A 254 -10.75 2.47 25.47
N SER A 255 -9.80 1.92 24.71
CA SER A 255 -8.37 2.21 24.90
C SER A 255 -7.99 3.68 24.69
N LYS A 256 -8.82 4.42 23.95
CA LYS A 256 -8.69 5.87 23.73
C LYS A 256 -9.50 6.72 24.71
N GLY A 257 -10.19 6.08 25.68
CA GLY A 257 -10.99 6.77 26.69
C GLY A 257 -12.40 7.17 26.25
N PHE A 258 -12.89 6.63 25.10
CA PHE A 258 -14.26 6.88 24.63
C PHE A 258 -15.21 5.80 25.17
N SER A 259 -16.42 6.18 25.57
CA SER A 259 -17.50 5.23 25.83
C SER A 259 -18.16 4.82 24.52
N ALA A 260 -18.51 3.54 24.40
CA ALA A 260 -19.20 2.97 23.22
C ALA A 260 -20.09 1.81 23.66
N SER A 261 -21.11 1.48 22.85
CA SER A 261 -21.92 0.27 22.96
C SER A 261 -21.53 -0.69 21.82
N ILE A 262 -21.34 -1.97 22.16
CA ILE A 262 -21.00 -2.99 21.15
C ILE A 262 -22.18 -3.18 20.19
N GLU A 263 -23.40 -3.14 20.69
CA GLU A 263 -24.64 -3.27 19.92
C GLU A 263 -24.77 -2.15 18.89
N ASP A 264 -24.55 -0.89 19.30
CA ASP A 264 -24.60 0.27 18.40
C ASP A 264 -23.50 0.18 17.34
N LEU A 265 -22.27 -0.14 17.76
CA LEU A 265 -21.15 -0.31 16.84
C LEU A 265 -21.41 -1.43 15.82
N ARG A 266 -22.03 -2.53 16.23
CA ARG A 266 -22.40 -3.61 15.33
C ARG A 266 -23.45 -3.17 14.31
N ALA A 267 -24.51 -2.50 14.78
CA ALA A 267 -25.57 -1.96 13.92
C ALA A 267 -25.02 -0.97 12.89
N ASP A 268 -24.13 -0.07 13.30
CA ASP A 268 -23.47 0.90 12.44
C ASP A 268 -22.60 0.23 11.38
N LEU A 269 -21.84 -0.82 11.76
CA LEU A 269 -21.01 -1.58 10.83
C LEU A 269 -21.86 -2.32 9.80
N GLU A 270 -22.94 -3.00 10.24
CA GLU A 270 -23.86 -3.70 9.35
C GLU A 270 -24.57 -2.74 8.36
N ALA A 271 -25.02 -1.57 8.86
CA ALA A 271 -25.62 -0.54 8.02
C ALA A 271 -24.63 0.03 6.99
N ARG A 272 -23.36 0.16 7.37
CA ARG A 272 -22.30 0.62 6.47
C ARG A 272 -21.98 -0.42 5.41
N ASP A 273 -21.84 -1.68 5.80
CA ASP A 273 -21.59 -2.78 4.85
C ASP A 273 -22.73 -2.91 3.84
N ALA A 274 -23.99 -2.79 4.29
CA ALA A 274 -25.15 -2.78 3.41
C ALA A 274 -25.08 -1.64 2.39
N ARG A 275 -24.73 -0.42 2.81
CA ARG A 275 -24.52 0.71 1.89
C ARG A 275 -23.39 0.47 0.91
N ASP A 276 -22.23 -0.02 1.42
CA ASP A 276 -21.04 -0.25 0.59
C ASP A 276 -21.29 -1.36 -0.44
N SER A 277 -22.08 -2.39 -0.11
CA SER A 277 -22.42 -3.51 -1.00
C SER A 277 -23.55 -3.19 -1.98
N SER A 278 -24.45 -2.30 -1.64
CA SER A 278 -25.62 -1.93 -2.49
C SER A 278 -25.33 -0.80 -3.48
N ARG A 279 -24.10 -0.26 -3.52
CA ARG A 279 -23.73 0.79 -4.47
C ARG A 279 -23.92 0.32 -5.91
N SER A 280 -24.49 1.20 -6.75
CA SER A 280 -24.59 0.96 -8.19
C SER A 280 -23.24 1.01 -8.90
N VAL A 281 -22.28 1.81 -8.34
CA VAL A 281 -20.93 1.94 -8.84
C VAL A 281 -19.96 1.44 -7.78
N ALA A 282 -19.04 0.53 -8.16
CA ALA A 282 -18.01 -0.04 -7.31
C ALA A 282 -18.56 -0.63 -5.98
N PRO A 283 -19.49 -1.60 -6.02
CA PRO A 283 -19.98 -2.24 -4.82
C PRO A 283 -18.87 -2.97 -4.07
N LEU A 284 -18.98 -3.04 -2.74
CA LEU A 284 -18.10 -3.84 -1.93
C LEU A 284 -18.33 -5.33 -2.21
N LYS A 285 -17.42 -5.93 -2.94
CA LYS A 285 -17.40 -7.37 -3.25
C LYS A 285 -15.98 -7.82 -3.55
N PRO A 286 -15.64 -9.09 -3.32
CA PRO A 286 -14.36 -9.63 -3.75
C PRO A 286 -14.22 -9.59 -5.27
N ALA A 287 -13.02 -9.33 -5.78
CA ALA A 287 -12.69 -9.57 -7.17
C ALA A 287 -12.76 -11.08 -7.46
N GLN A 288 -13.01 -11.46 -8.72
CA GLN A 288 -13.19 -12.86 -9.09
C GLN A 288 -11.95 -13.71 -8.79
N ASP A 289 -10.78 -13.11 -8.92
CA ASP A 289 -9.46 -13.71 -8.68
C ASP A 289 -8.89 -13.36 -7.28
N ALA A 290 -9.69 -12.78 -6.38
CA ALA A 290 -9.23 -12.43 -5.05
C ALA A 290 -9.16 -13.65 -4.12
N LEU A 291 -8.10 -13.70 -3.32
CA LEU A 291 -8.02 -14.61 -2.18
C LEU A 291 -8.91 -14.05 -1.06
N VAL A 292 -9.93 -14.81 -0.67
CA VAL A 292 -10.81 -14.43 0.44
C VAL A 292 -10.23 -14.98 1.74
N LEU A 293 -9.93 -14.07 2.68
CA LEU A 293 -9.37 -14.41 3.99
C LEU A 293 -10.32 -13.92 5.08
N ASP A 294 -10.95 -14.84 5.79
CA ASP A 294 -11.69 -14.55 7.03
C ASP A 294 -10.71 -14.55 8.21
N ASN A 295 -10.55 -13.41 8.85
CA ASN A 295 -9.66 -13.24 9.98
C ASN A 295 -10.41 -13.09 11.31
N SER A 296 -11.65 -13.59 11.40
CA SER A 296 -12.46 -13.51 12.64
C SER A 296 -11.72 -14.10 13.83
N ASP A 297 -11.03 -15.23 13.63
CA ASP A 297 -10.32 -15.98 14.66
C ASP A 297 -8.78 -15.84 14.59
N LEU A 298 -8.27 -14.92 13.75
CA LEU A 298 -6.83 -14.75 13.55
C LEU A 298 -6.31 -13.51 14.29
N THR A 299 -5.05 -13.58 14.71
CA THR A 299 -4.27 -12.41 15.15
C THR A 299 -3.69 -11.66 13.96
N ILE A 300 -3.08 -10.50 14.20
CA ILE A 300 -2.44 -9.70 13.12
C ILE A 300 -1.20 -10.41 12.56
N GLU A 301 -0.51 -11.22 13.39
CA GLU A 301 0.70 -11.94 13.02
C GLU A 301 0.41 -13.20 12.20
N GLN A 302 -0.77 -13.80 12.35
CA GLN A 302 -1.27 -14.95 11.59
C GLN A 302 -1.82 -14.52 10.22
#